data_9a3d1518880fd2e59869606d34e15102
#
_entry.id   9a3d1518880fd2e59869606d34e15102
#
_cell.length_a   1.000
_cell.length_b   1.000
_cell.length_c   1.000
_cell.angle_alpha   90.00
_cell.angle_beta   90.00
_cell.angle_gamma   90.00
#
_symmetry.space_group_name_H-M   'P 1'
#
loop_
_entity.id
_entity.type
_entity.pdbx_description
1 polymer ?
#
loop_
_entity_poly.entity_id
_entity_poly.type
_entity_poly.pdbx_seq_one_letter_code
_entity_poly.pdbx_strand_id
1 'polypeptide(L)' 'MRVLVACEYSATVREAFRRRGHDAMSCDLLPSEVPGPHYQVDALEAISLFRPELLI' A
#
# COMPACT_ATOMS: atom_id res chain seq x y z
N MET A 1 3.90 -12.07 -2.62
CA MET A 1 4.60 -11.06 -3.44
C MET A 1 4.49 -9.70 -2.75
N ARG A 2 5.35 -8.78 -3.12
CA ARG A 2 5.32 -7.41 -2.58
C ARG A 2 4.39 -6.56 -3.44
N VAL A 3 3.30 -6.10 -2.88
CA VAL A 3 2.25 -5.37 -3.59
C VAL A 3 2.12 -3.96 -3.01
N LEU A 4 2.19 -2.95 -3.87
CA LEU A 4 1.91 -1.57 -3.47
C LEU A 4 0.59 -1.14 -4.08
N VAL A 5 -0.34 -0.70 -3.23
CA VAL A 5 -1.62 -0.15 -3.66
C VAL A 5 -1.51 1.37 -3.56
N ALA A 6 -1.38 2.03 -4.71
CA ALA A 6 -1.16 3.46 -4.77
C ALA A 6 -2.47 4.24 -4.65
N CYS A 7 -2.39 5.38 -3.99
CA CYS A 7 -3.52 6.29 -3.82
C CYS A 7 -4.71 5.62 -3.13
N GLU A 8 -4.42 4.82 -2.11
CA GLU A 8 -5.47 4.18 -1.32
C GLU A 8 -5.28 4.48 0.17
N TYR A 9 -6.19 5.20 0.76
CA TYR A 9 -6.21 5.42 2.21
C TYR A 9 -7.26 4.55 2.91
N SER A 10 -8.22 3.95 2.18
CA SER A 10 -9.26 3.10 2.77
C SER A 10 -8.76 1.75 3.25
N ALA A 11 -7.65 1.29 2.73
CA ALA A 11 -7.04 0.00 3.02
C ALA A 11 -7.82 -1.22 2.49
N THR A 12 -8.88 -1.01 1.73
CA THR A 12 -9.74 -2.10 1.24
C THR A 12 -8.95 -3.09 0.39
N VAL A 13 -8.23 -2.60 -0.61
CA VAL A 13 -7.44 -3.44 -1.51
C VAL A 13 -6.20 -3.98 -0.82
N ARG A 14 -5.50 -3.11 -0.05
CA ARG A 14 -4.33 -3.54 0.71
C ARG A 14 -4.67 -4.73 1.61
N GLU A 15 -5.75 -4.66 2.37
CA GLU A 15 -6.11 -5.74 3.29
C GLU A 15 -6.57 -6.99 2.56
N ALA A 16 -7.20 -6.85 1.39
CA ALA A 16 -7.56 -8.00 0.57
C ALA A 16 -6.33 -8.80 0.14
N PHE A 17 -5.25 -8.11 -0.27
CA PHE A 17 -4.01 -8.78 -0.61
C PHE A 17 -3.33 -9.40 0.62
N ARG A 18 -3.37 -8.69 1.75
CA ARG A 18 -2.77 -9.22 2.98
C ARG A 18 -3.45 -10.50 3.45
N ARG A 19 -4.78 -10.56 3.34
CA ARG A 19 -5.53 -11.78 3.69
C ARG A 19 -5.14 -12.98 2.83
N ARG A 20 -4.60 -12.73 1.64
CA ARG A 20 -4.12 -13.78 0.75
C ARG A 20 -2.62 -14.08 0.91
N GLY A 21 -2.01 -13.53 1.92
CA GLY A 21 -0.62 -13.83 2.26
C GLY A 21 0.43 -12.98 1.56
N HIS A 22 0.03 -11.90 0.88
CA HIS A 22 0.98 -11.00 0.24
C HIS A 22 1.49 -9.95 1.21
N ASP A 23 2.72 -9.48 0.96
CA ASP A 23 3.30 -8.34 1.66
C ASP A 23 2.77 -7.08 0.97
N ALA A 24 1.64 -6.60 1.41
CA ALA A 24 0.94 -5.48 0.77
C ALA A 24 1.07 -4.20 1.60
N MET A 25 1.36 -3.13 0.89
CA MET A 25 1.52 -1.78 1.43
C MET A 25 0.61 -0.84 0.66
N SER A 26 -0.04 0.09 1.33
CA SER A 26 -0.76 1.17 0.66
C SER A 26 0.03 2.47 0.75
N CYS A 27 -0.31 3.43 -0.11
CA CYS A 27 0.21 4.79 0.02
C CYS A 27 -0.83 5.81 -0.41
N ASP A 28 -0.80 6.95 0.24
CA ASP A 28 -1.64 8.10 -0.07
C ASP A 28 -1.08 9.30 0.68
N LEU A 29 -1.41 10.50 0.24
CA LEU A 29 -1.07 11.70 1.00
C LEU A 29 -1.91 11.80 2.28
N LEU A 30 -3.07 11.16 2.30
CA LEU A 30 -3.92 11.05 3.48
C LEU A 30 -3.48 9.85 4.33
N PRO A 31 -3.72 9.90 5.65
CA PRO A 31 -3.46 8.74 6.50
C PRO A 31 -4.43 7.61 6.18
N SER A 32 -4.00 6.37 6.45
CA SER A 32 -4.88 5.22 6.28
C SER A 32 -6.05 5.27 7.26
N GLU A 33 -7.24 4.91 6.79
CA GLU A 33 -8.43 4.81 7.66
C GLU A 33 -8.36 3.61 8.58
N VAL A 34 -7.59 2.59 8.19
CA VAL A 34 -7.42 1.36 8.96
C VAL A 34 -5.95 1.20 9.32
N PRO A 35 -5.61 0.94 10.58
CA PRO A 35 -4.20 0.70 10.95
C PRO A 35 -3.59 -0.42 10.12
N GLY A 36 -2.33 -0.26 9.74
CA GLY A 36 -1.62 -1.27 8.97
C GLY A 36 -0.52 -0.64 8.13
N PRO A 37 0.12 -1.44 7.25
CA PRO A 37 1.23 -0.95 6.44
C PRO A 37 0.76 0.13 5.46
N HIS A 38 1.24 1.36 5.68
CA HIS A 38 0.82 2.50 4.88
C HIS A 38 1.91 3.57 4.88
N TYR A 39 2.29 4.02 3.68
CA TYR A 39 3.15 5.20 3.52
C TYR A 39 2.28 6.42 3.27
N GLN A 40 2.35 7.41 4.15
CA GLN A 40 1.65 8.68 3.95
C GLN A 40 2.53 9.61 3.11
N VAL A 41 2.72 9.22 1.85
CA VAL A 41 3.58 9.91 0.88
C VAL A 41 2.97 9.74 -0.51
N ASP A 42 3.52 10.44 -1.51
CA ASP A 42 3.06 10.23 -2.88
C ASP A 42 3.52 8.88 -3.43
N ALA A 43 2.89 8.45 -4.53
CA ALA A 43 3.13 7.12 -5.09
C ALA A 43 4.57 6.94 -5.57
N LEU A 44 5.19 7.97 -6.16
CA LEU A 44 6.56 7.86 -6.65
C LEU A 44 7.54 7.61 -5.50
N GLU A 45 7.36 8.31 -4.39
CA GLU A 45 8.19 8.09 -3.22
C GLU A 45 7.94 6.70 -2.61
N ALA A 46 6.69 6.27 -2.54
CA ALA A 46 6.36 4.95 -2.02
C ALA A 46 6.96 3.83 -2.86
N ILE A 47 6.95 3.96 -4.18
CA ILE A 47 7.58 2.98 -5.08
C ILE A 47 9.07 2.87 -4.78
N SER A 48 9.74 4.00 -4.60
CA SER A 48 11.16 4.02 -4.29
C SER A 48 11.47 3.35 -2.95
N LEU A 49 10.65 3.60 -1.95
CA LEU A 49 10.84 3.05 -0.60
C LEU A 49 10.49 1.56 -0.52
N PHE A 50 9.38 1.16 -1.09
CA PHE A 50 8.86 -0.20 -0.93
C PHE A 50 9.38 -1.17 -1.99
N ARG A 51 9.66 -0.67 -3.20
CA ARG A 51 10.15 -1.47 -4.32
C ARG A 51 9.22 -2.67 -4.58
N PRO A 52 7.98 -2.41 -4.99
CA PRO A 52 7.00 -3.48 -5.17
C PRO A 52 7.28 -4.35 -6.39
N GLU A 53 6.77 -5.59 -6.33
CA GLU A 53 6.71 -6.48 -7.49
C GLU A 53 5.44 -6.21 -8.31
N LEU A 54 4.38 -5.76 -7.65
CA LEU A 54 3.11 -5.41 -8.31
C LEU A 54 2.66 -4.04 -7.80
N LEU A 55 2.29 -3.17 -8.73
CA LEU A 55 1.74 -1.85 -8.44
C LEU A 55 0.29 -1.78 -8.94
N ILE A 56 -0.60 -1.37 -8.06
CA ILE A 56 -2.01 -1.20 -8.39
C ILE A 56 -2.40 0.26 -8.21
#